data_58800e99e7652313ff5d5a21f2d822c3
#
_entry.id   58800e99e7652313ff5d5a21f2d822c3
#
_cell.length_a   1.000
_cell.length_b   1.000
_cell.length_c   1.000
_cell.angle_alpha   90.00
_cell.angle_beta   90.00
_cell.angle_gamma   90.00
#
_symmetry.space_group_name_H-M   'P 1'
#
loop_
_entity.id
_entity.type
_entity.pdbx_description
1 polymer ?
#
loop_
_entity_poly.entity_id
_entity_poly.type
_entity_poly.pdbx_seq_one_letter_code
_entity_poly.pdbx_strand_id
1 'polypeptide(L)'
;MRRFSASSFLLFACFLLTPAVLAETNVVLPFANLAKDQALDWVGESICENVAEALSAEGLLVLDREDRCEVYRRMSLRQYALLTRATVIKVGEALDADHVIFGQFSVSGEPSGRRSIRLAARVLDLTRLRQSIEFSYTAPLEDLASLQVSLAWEAYRYLRPQTARSEAEFKTSRQATRIDAMENYIRGLVAPTQEQRHRLFAQAARLDPNYSQPRFQLGRWHWERENYQIAADWLKQVAASDPHYRAAAFLLGLSRYQLGDYAGAEEAFAGIAKQIPVNEVFNNLGAAQARRDRPEALENFRRALEGDESDPVYHFNVGYALWRQGEFDVAADSFRAVLDRNSGDPEATLMLGRCLKRTRARSLDARSEAGPRLKQEFNETAYLQLKEMLEAKKQ
;
A
#
# COMPACT_ATOMS: atom_id res chain seq x y z
N MET A 1 47.71 46.40 -42.46
CA MET A 1 46.61 45.56 -42.86
C MET A 1 46.81 44.16 -42.29
N ARG A 2 46.21 43.86 -41.15
CA ARG A 2 46.24 42.51 -40.52
C ARG A 2 44.79 42.08 -40.31
N ARG A 3 44.39 40.98 -40.99
CA ARG A 3 43.09 40.35 -40.91
C ARG A 3 43.06 39.48 -39.65
N PHE A 4 42.10 39.72 -38.75
CA PHE A 4 41.77 38.80 -37.64
C PHE A 4 40.64 37.87 -38.13
N SER A 5 40.96 36.58 -38.07
CA SER A 5 40.01 35.49 -38.31
C SER A 5 39.34 35.14 -36.98
N ALA A 6 38.03 35.28 -36.90
CA ALA A 6 37.24 34.84 -35.75
C ALA A 6 36.80 33.38 -35.97
N SER A 7 37.39 32.46 -35.22
CA SER A 7 36.93 31.06 -35.17
C SER A 7 35.81 30.95 -34.15
N SER A 8 34.59 30.75 -34.61
CA SER A 8 33.45 30.41 -33.77
C SER A 8 33.53 28.94 -33.31
N PHE A 9 33.76 28.73 -32.04
CA PHE A 9 33.65 27.41 -31.39
C PHE A 9 32.18 27.17 -31.06
N LEU A 10 31.51 26.30 -31.86
CA LEU A 10 30.21 25.76 -31.54
C LEU A 10 30.39 24.65 -30.49
N LEU A 11 30.06 24.97 -29.25
CA LEU A 11 29.92 23.95 -28.18
C LEU A 11 28.60 23.20 -28.41
N PHE A 12 28.70 22.00 -28.95
CA PHE A 12 27.59 21.04 -28.99
C PHE A 12 27.40 20.45 -27.60
N ALA A 13 26.47 20.99 -26.82
CA ALA A 13 26.07 20.39 -25.57
C ALA A 13 25.26 19.13 -25.89
N CYS A 14 25.92 17.96 -25.88
CA CYS A 14 25.25 16.66 -25.83
C CYS A 14 24.50 16.55 -24.50
N PHE A 15 23.23 16.86 -24.50
CA PHE A 15 22.33 16.41 -23.43
C PHE A 15 22.28 14.88 -23.50
N LEU A 16 23.06 14.22 -22.67
CA LEU A 16 22.88 12.82 -22.36
C LEU A 16 21.53 12.70 -21.65
N LEU A 17 20.49 12.38 -22.39
CA LEU A 17 19.24 11.85 -21.86
C LEU A 17 19.59 10.53 -21.16
N THR A 18 19.92 10.60 -19.86
CA THR A 18 19.91 9.40 -19.04
C THR A 18 18.48 8.86 -19.07
N PRO A 19 18.26 7.59 -19.48
CA PRO A 19 16.94 7.01 -19.40
C PRO A 19 16.47 7.12 -17.95
N ALA A 20 15.27 7.63 -17.73
CA ALA A 20 14.64 7.58 -16.43
C ALA A 20 14.57 6.09 -16.04
N VAL A 21 15.33 5.69 -15.03
CA VAL A 21 15.19 4.35 -14.45
C VAL A 21 13.84 4.37 -13.74
N LEU A 22 12.82 3.84 -14.40
CA LEU A 22 11.53 3.56 -13.78
C LEU A 22 11.74 2.49 -12.71
N ALA A 23 11.04 2.61 -11.60
CA ALA A 23 11.04 1.56 -10.57
C ALA A 23 10.55 0.25 -11.20
N GLU A 24 11.33 -0.83 -11.06
CA GLU A 24 10.97 -2.12 -11.64
C GLU A 24 9.74 -2.68 -10.93
N THR A 25 8.69 -2.91 -11.71
CA THR A 25 7.40 -3.43 -11.24
C THR A 25 7.41 -4.94 -11.27
N ASN A 26 7.06 -5.55 -10.15
CA ASN A 26 7.06 -7.01 -9.98
C ASN A 26 5.63 -7.51 -9.77
N VAL A 27 5.31 -8.68 -10.29
CA VAL A 27 4.05 -9.36 -9.99
C VAL A 27 4.30 -10.83 -9.65
N VAL A 28 3.61 -11.32 -8.64
CA VAL A 28 3.59 -12.74 -8.28
C VAL A 28 2.25 -13.33 -8.71
N LEU A 29 2.27 -14.39 -9.53
CA LEU A 29 1.05 -15.05 -9.98
C LEU A 29 0.67 -16.21 -9.06
N PRO A 30 -0.64 -16.55 -8.93
CA PRO A 30 -1.07 -17.73 -8.22
C PRO A 30 -0.41 -19.01 -8.77
N PHE A 31 0.08 -19.86 -7.87
CA PHE A 31 0.78 -21.08 -8.27
C PHE A 31 -0.21 -22.15 -8.70
N ALA A 32 0.10 -22.78 -9.83
CA ALA A 32 -0.75 -23.83 -10.39
C ALA A 32 -0.77 -25.07 -9.48
N ASN A 33 -1.99 -25.55 -9.20
CA ASN A 33 -2.22 -26.76 -8.42
C ASN A 33 -2.16 -28.02 -9.32
N LEU A 34 -1.10 -28.81 -9.19
CA LEU A 34 -0.96 -30.08 -9.91
C LEU A 34 -1.51 -31.28 -9.13
N ALA A 35 -1.94 -31.07 -7.88
CA ALA A 35 -2.41 -32.15 -7.01
C ALA A 35 -3.80 -32.70 -7.40
N LYS A 36 -4.54 -32.07 -8.32
CA LYS A 36 -5.92 -32.40 -8.71
C LYS A 36 -6.95 -32.34 -7.55
N ASP A 37 -6.54 -31.89 -6.37
CA ASP A 37 -7.38 -31.70 -5.20
C ASP A 37 -7.69 -30.21 -5.04
N GLN A 38 -8.91 -29.79 -5.40
CA GLN A 38 -9.35 -28.41 -5.30
C GLN A 38 -9.36 -27.87 -3.85
N ALA A 39 -9.42 -28.76 -2.86
CA ALA A 39 -9.30 -28.35 -1.46
C ALA A 39 -7.95 -27.72 -1.14
N LEU A 40 -6.94 -27.94 -1.99
CA LEU A 40 -5.58 -27.38 -1.87
C LEU A 40 -5.36 -26.12 -2.73
N ASP A 41 -6.34 -25.62 -3.46
CA ASP A 41 -6.18 -24.44 -4.32
C ASP A 41 -5.72 -23.21 -3.54
N TRP A 42 -6.12 -23.08 -2.25
CA TRP A 42 -5.65 -22.03 -1.37
C TRP A 42 -4.12 -21.98 -1.22
N VAL A 43 -3.42 -23.11 -1.39
CA VAL A 43 -1.94 -23.18 -1.31
C VAL A 43 -1.31 -22.32 -2.40
N GLY A 44 -1.84 -22.37 -3.62
CA GLY A 44 -1.33 -21.55 -4.75
C GLY A 44 -1.46 -20.06 -4.51
N GLU A 45 -2.59 -19.62 -3.94
CA GLU A 45 -2.79 -18.22 -3.55
C GLU A 45 -1.92 -17.86 -2.33
N SER A 46 -1.79 -18.77 -1.35
CA SER A 46 -0.92 -18.57 -0.19
C SER A 46 0.53 -18.31 -0.58
N ILE A 47 1.07 -19.09 -1.53
CA ILE A 47 2.43 -18.88 -2.02
C ILE A 47 2.55 -17.51 -2.68
N CYS A 48 1.58 -17.15 -3.51
CA CYS A 48 1.53 -15.86 -4.20
C CYS A 48 1.54 -14.69 -3.20
N GLU A 49 0.60 -14.66 -2.26
CA GLU A 49 0.46 -13.59 -1.27
C GLU A 49 1.71 -13.47 -0.38
N ASN A 50 2.19 -14.58 0.19
CA ASN A 50 3.36 -14.54 1.08
C ASN A 50 4.66 -14.13 0.37
N VAL A 51 4.84 -14.54 -0.90
CA VAL A 51 6.01 -14.10 -1.69
C VAL A 51 5.89 -12.62 -2.03
N ALA A 52 4.72 -12.15 -2.44
CA ALA A 52 4.48 -10.75 -2.74
C ALA A 52 4.73 -9.85 -1.51
N GLU A 53 4.16 -10.21 -0.36
CA GLU A 53 4.38 -9.52 0.91
C GLU A 53 5.86 -9.49 1.32
N ALA A 54 6.55 -10.61 1.17
CA ALA A 54 7.97 -10.71 1.52
C ALA A 54 8.85 -9.82 0.63
N LEU A 55 8.55 -9.74 -0.67
CA LEU A 55 9.25 -8.86 -1.61
C LEU A 55 8.93 -7.37 -1.33
N SER A 56 7.69 -7.05 -1.05
CA SER A 56 7.27 -5.68 -0.67
C SER A 56 7.94 -5.20 0.63
N ALA A 57 8.10 -6.09 1.61
CA ALA A 57 8.79 -5.80 2.87
C ALA A 57 10.29 -5.48 2.68
N GLU A 58 10.91 -5.96 1.59
CA GLU A 58 12.27 -5.61 1.18
C GLU A 58 12.33 -4.35 0.29
N GLY A 59 11.21 -3.66 0.13
CA GLY A 59 11.14 -2.40 -0.63
C GLY A 59 10.97 -2.55 -2.13
N LEU A 60 10.67 -3.76 -2.66
CA LEU A 60 10.33 -3.92 -4.06
C LEU A 60 8.89 -3.47 -4.32
N LEU A 61 8.67 -2.84 -5.46
CA LEU A 61 7.33 -2.55 -5.94
C LEU A 61 6.69 -3.85 -6.44
N VAL A 62 5.68 -4.33 -5.74
CA VAL A 62 4.92 -5.54 -6.12
C VAL A 62 3.47 -5.17 -6.31
N LEU A 63 2.93 -5.50 -7.48
CA LEU A 63 1.52 -5.27 -7.81
C LEU A 63 0.62 -6.08 -6.89
N ASP A 64 -0.48 -5.46 -6.52
CA ASP A 64 -1.41 -6.03 -5.57
C ASP A 64 -2.29 -7.14 -6.14
N ARG A 65 -3.11 -7.73 -5.27
CA ARG A 65 -4.02 -8.79 -5.63
C ARG A 65 -5.18 -8.30 -6.51
N GLU A 66 -5.63 -7.07 -6.32
CA GLU A 66 -6.80 -6.52 -7.01
C GLU A 66 -6.49 -6.32 -8.50
N ASP A 67 -5.34 -5.75 -8.82
CA ASP A 67 -4.84 -5.58 -10.19
C ASP A 67 -4.70 -6.93 -10.90
N ARG A 68 -4.08 -7.90 -10.24
CA ARG A 68 -3.91 -9.26 -10.75
C ARG A 68 -5.25 -9.93 -11.03
N CYS A 69 -6.19 -9.87 -10.09
CA CYS A 69 -7.52 -10.46 -10.26
C CYS A 69 -8.29 -9.84 -11.43
N GLU A 70 -8.17 -8.53 -11.63
CA GLU A 70 -8.80 -7.83 -12.73
C GLU A 70 -8.26 -8.29 -14.10
N VAL A 71 -6.94 -8.46 -14.23
CA VAL A 71 -6.33 -8.98 -15.47
C VAL A 71 -6.76 -10.44 -15.72
N TYR A 72 -6.76 -11.29 -14.69
CA TYR A 72 -7.23 -12.67 -14.81
C TYR A 72 -8.68 -12.73 -15.30
N ARG A 73 -9.55 -11.85 -14.76
CA ARG A 73 -10.95 -11.72 -15.16
C ARG A 73 -11.08 -11.28 -16.63
N ARG A 74 -10.35 -10.22 -17.05
CA ARG A 74 -10.37 -9.70 -18.43
C ARG A 74 -9.87 -10.73 -19.46
N MET A 75 -8.88 -11.52 -19.08
CA MET A 75 -8.30 -12.55 -19.94
C MET A 75 -9.05 -13.90 -19.82
N SER A 76 -10.10 -14.00 -19.02
CA SER A 76 -10.86 -15.25 -18.75
C SER A 76 -9.97 -16.41 -18.30
N LEU A 77 -8.93 -16.11 -17.50
CA LEU A 77 -8.00 -17.11 -16.96
C LEU A 77 -8.59 -17.76 -15.71
N ARG A 78 -8.37 -19.07 -15.58
CA ARG A 78 -8.67 -19.78 -14.32
C ARG A 78 -7.55 -19.51 -13.32
N GLN A 79 -7.88 -19.18 -12.08
CA GLN A 79 -6.92 -18.73 -11.05
C GLN A 79 -5.74 -19.68 -10.83
N TYR A 80 -5.97 -20.97 -10.74
CA TYR A 80 -4.91 -21.93 -10.38
C TYR A 80 -4.55 -22.85 -11.55
N ALA A 81 -4.82 -22.42 -12.79
CA ALA A 81 -4.45 -23.17 -13.98
C ALA A 81 -2.95 -23.06 -14.26
N LEU A 82 -2.40 -24.13 -14.80
CA LEU A 82 -1.03 -24.10 -15.30
C LEU A 82 -0.97 -23.19 -16.53
N LEU A 83 -0.32 -22.03 -16.39
CA LEU A 83 -0.16 -21.07 -17.47
C LEU A 83 1.01 -21.44 -18.38
N THR A 84 0.82 -21.25 -19.69
CA THR A 84 1.95 -21.33 -20.63
C THR A 84 2.84 -20.10 -20.48
N ARG A 85 4.11 -20.20 -20.89
CA ARG A 85 5.02 -19.04 -20.90
C ARG A 85 4.45 -17.85 -21.66
N ALA A 86 3.79 -18.09 -22.80
CA ALA A 86 3.16 -17.05 -23.58
C ALA A 86 2.01 -16.34 -22.82
N THR A 87 1.23 -17.10 -22.05
CA THR A 87 0.19 -16.53 -21.20
C THR A 87 0.78 -15.73 -20.06
N VAL A 88 1.87 -16.21 -19.42
CA VAL A 88 2.59 -15.47 -18.37
C VAL A 88 3.10 -14.13 -18.88
N ILE A 89 3.70 -14.10 -20.09
CA ILE A 89 4.13 -12.85 -20.75
C ILE A 89 2.95 -11.90 -20.93
N LYS A 90 1.84 -12.38 -21.50
CA LYS A 90 0.65 -11.53 -21.75
C LYS A 90 0.04 -10.99 -20.46
N VAL A 91 0.04 -11.75 -19.37
CA VAL A 91 -0.42 -11.28 -18.05
C VAL A 91 0.50 -10.19 -17.53
N GLY A 92 1.81 -10.39 -17.62
CA GLY A 92 2.78 -9.39 -17.20
C GLY A 92 2.70 -8.09 -18.02
N GLU A 93 2.57 -8.19 -19.35
CA GLU A 93 2.36 -7.04 -20.22
C GLU A 93 1.06 -6.29 -19.89
N ALA A 94 -0.03 -7.02 -19.61
CA ALA A 94 -1.32 -6.42 -19.25
C ALA A 94 -1.31 -5.73 -17.89
N LEU A 95 -0.33 -6.06 -17.04
CA LEU A 95 -0.08 -5.47 -15.73
C LEU A 95 1.02 -4.41 -15.75
N ASP A 96 1.63 -4.16 -16.89
CA ASP A 96 2.82 -3.29 -17.03
C ASP A 96 3.94 -3.68 -16.03
N ALA A 97 4.15 -4.98 -15.87
CA ALA A 97 5.15 -5.55 -14.98
C ALA A 97 6.48 -5.79 -15.71
N ASP A 98 7.61 -5.48 -15.05
CA ASP A 98 8.95 -5.81 -15.55
C ASP A 98 9.32 -7.26 -15.26
N HIS A 99 8.87 -7.78 -14.11
CA HIS A 99 9.15 -9.15 -13.68
C HIS A 99 7.88 -9.88 -13.27
N VAL A 100 7.82 -11.16 -13.65
CA VAL A 100 6.74 -12.06 -13.26
C VAL A 100 7.31 -13.26 -12.52
N ILE A 101 6.90 -13.44 -11.27
CA ILE A 101 7.18 -14.64 -10.46
C ILE A 101 5.99 -15.59 -10.61
N PHE A 102 6.23 -16.81 -11.05
CA PHE A 102 5.18 -17.80 -11.30
C PHE A 102 5.70 -19.22 -11.05
N GLY A 103 4.76 -20.14 -10.83
CA GLY A 103 5.16 -21.51 -10.54
C GLY A 103 4.00 -22.46 -10.39
N GLN A 104 4.32 -23.62 -9.82
CA GLN A 104 3.40 -24.71 -9.60
C GLN A 104 3.75 -25.46 -8.33
N PHE A 105 2.77 -26.17 -7.78
CA PHE A 105 3.01 -27.07 -6.67
C PHE A 105 2.28 -28.41 -6.88
N SER A 106 2.79 -29.44 -6.23
CA SER A 106 2.13 -30.74 -6.11
C SER A 106 2.21 -31.22 -4.67
N VAL A 107 1.19 -31.96 -4.23
CA VAL A 107 1.16 -32.58 -2.91
C VAL A 107 1.08 -34.09 -3.10
N SER A 108 1.91 -34.83 -2.38
CA SER A 108 1.95 -36.29 -2.34
C SER A 108 1.74 -36.80 -0.91
N GLY A 109 1.33 -38.04 -0.76
CA GLY A 109 1.01 -38.68 0.52
C GLY A 109 -0.52 -38.87 0.71
N GLU A 110 -0.86 -39.73 1.66
CA GLU A 110 -2.24 -40.03 2.01
C GLU A 110 -2.90 -38.86 2.78
N PRO A 111 -4.21 -38.57 2.58
CA PRO A 111 -4.89 -37.50 3.28
C PRO A 111 -4.88 -37.61 4.82
N SER A 112 -4.80 -38.82 5.34
CA SER A 112 -4.72 -39.14 6.78
C SER A 112 -3.29 -39.30 7.30
N GLY A 113 -2.25 -39.20 6.41
CA GLY A 113 -0.85 -39.39 6.74
C GLY A 113 -0.03 -38.11 6.60
N ARG A 114 1.30 -38.26 6.67
CA ARG A 114 2.21 -37.15 6.37
C ARG A 114 2.14 -36.81 4.89
N ARG A 115 1.78 -35.57 4.60
CA ARG A 115 1.75 -35.04 3.22
C ARG A 115 3.03 -34.27 2.97
N SER A 116 3.58 -34.42 1.77
CA SER A 116 4.76 -33.68 1.31
C SER A 116 4.34 -32.75 0.16
N ILE A 117 4.81 -31.52 0.19
CA ILE A 117 4.63 -30.56 -0.89
C ILE A 117 5.92 -30.40 -1.67
N ARG A 118 5.81 -30.42 -2.99
CA ARG A 118 6.86 -29.98 -3.91
C ARG A 118 6.43 -28.67 -4.54
N LEU A 119 7.27 -27.66 -4.45
CA LEU A 119 7.09 -26.32 -4.98
C LEU A 119 8.15 -26.05 -6.06
N ALA A 120 7.74 -25.54 -7.22
CA ALA A 120 8.65 -25.14 -8.29
C ALA A 120 8.24 -23.74 -8.79
N ALA A 121 9.21 -22.84 -8.90
CA ALA A 121 8.99 -21.46 -9.30
C ALA A 121 10.08 -20.93 -10.25
N ARG A 122 9.75 -19.89 -10.97
CA ARG A 122 10.65 -19.15 -11.87
C ARG A 122 10.34 -17.68 -11.82
N VAL A 123 11.34 -16.84 -12.12
CA VAL A 123 11.20 -15.42 -12.38
C VAL A 123 11.40 -15.18 -13.87
N LEU A 124 10.49 -14.47 -14.51
CA LEU A 124 10.57 -14.03 -15.89
C LEU A 124 10.81 -12.51 -15.92
N ASP A 125 11.94 -12.10 -16.49
CA ASP A 125 12.26 -10.72 -16.82
C ASP A 125 11.65 -10.43 -18.19
N LEU A 126 10.63 -9.56 -18.24
CA LEU A 126 9.90 -9.21 -19.45
C LEU A 126 10.68 -8.22 -20.32
N THR A 127 11.50 -7.38 -19.72
CA THR A 127 12.29 -6.37 -20.45
C THR A 127 13.38 -7.03 -21.29
N ARG A 128 14.00 -8.12 -20.75
CA ARG A 128 15.06 -8.87 -21.43
C ARG A 128 14.58 -10.21 -22.02
N LEU A 129 13.32 -10.57 -21.79
CA LEU A 129 12.72 -11.87 -22.13
C LEU A 129 13.54 -13.07 -21.62
N ARG A 130 14.18 -12.89 -20.45
CA ARG A 130 15.00 -13.91 -19.80
C ARG A 130 14.23 -14.54 -18.64
N GLN A 131 14.49 -15.79 -18.40
CA GLN A 131 13.88 -16.56 -17.32
C GLN A 131 14.98 -17.11 -16.41
N SER A 132 14.74 -17.09 -15.09
CA SER A 132 15.62 -17.71 -14.11
C SER A 132 15.71 -19.24 -14.31
N ILE A 133 16.66 -19.85 -13.66
CA ILE A 133 16.60 -21.28 -13.37
C ILE A 133 15.35 -21.58 -12.53
N GLU A 134 14.94 -22.84 -12.49
CA GLU A 134 13.84 -23.24 -11.62
C GLU A 134 14.32 -23.36 -10.17
N PHE A 135 13.64 -22.64 -9.27
CA PHE A 135 13.76 -22.83 -7.83
C PHE A 135 12.82 -23.97 -7.43
N SER A 136 13.34 -25.03 -6.84
CA SER A 136 12.55 -26.21 -6.46
C SER A 136 12.82 -26.64 -5.03
N TYR A 137 11.74 -26.83 -4.27
CA TYR A 137 11.77 -27.22 -2.86
C TYR A 137 10.82 -28.39 -2.61
N THR A 138 11.18 -29.23 -1.67
CA THR A 138 10.30 -30.32 -1.20
C THR A 138 10.42 -30.42 0.31
N ALA A 139 9.29 -30.42 1.01
CA ALA A 139 9.22 -30.55 2.47
C ALA A 139 7.85 -31.10 2.90
N PRO A 140 7.67 -31.43 4.19
CA PRO A 140 6.35 -31.66 4.75
C PRO A 140 5.41 -30.47 4.50
N LEU A 141 4.12 -30.75 4.29
CA LEU A 141 3.12 -29.66 4.02
C LEU A 141 3.01 -28.69 5.21
N GLU A 142 3.26 -29.17 6.42
CA GLU A 142 3.30 -28.38 7.64
C GLU A 142 4.37 -27.27 7.60
N ASP A 143 5.43 -27.46 6.81
CA ASP A 143 6.54 -26.52 6.64
C ASP A 143 6.32 -25.52 5.48
N LEU A 144 5.09 -25.45 4.95
CA LEU A 144 4.74 -24.58 3.80
C LEU A 144 5.20 -23.13 4.02
N ALA A 145 5.00 -22.56 5.22
CA ALA A 145 5.42 -21.20 5.54
C ALA A 145 6.94 -21.01 5.35
N SER A 146 7.75 -21.97 5.79
CA SER A 146 9.20 -21.92 5.63
C SER A 146 9.62 -22.02 4.17
N LEU A 147 8.91 -22.83 3.37
CA LEU A 147 9.17 -22.95 1.93
C LEU A 147 8.86 -21.65 1.18
N GLN A 148 7.77 -20.99 1.54
CA GLN A 148 7.38 -19.70 0.95
C GLN A 148 8.42 -18.62 1.24
N VAL A 149 8.98 -18.57 2.45
CA VAL A 149 10.07 -17.65 2.80
C VAL A 149 11.35 -17.95 2.03
N SER A 150 11.71 -19.24 1.86
CA SER A 150 12.88 -19.63 1.05
C SER A 150 12.69 -19.24 -0.42
N LEU A 151 11.50 -19.46 -0.97
CA LEU A 151 11.18 -19.04 -2.33
C LEU A 151 11.24 -17.51 -2.51
N ALA A 152 10.67 -16.76 -1.56
CA ALA A 152 10.71 -15.31 -1.59
C ALA A 152 12.15 -14.78 -1.56
N TRP A 153 13.02 -15.41 -0.76
CA TRP A 153 14.44 -15.06 -0.73
C TRP A 153 15.15 -15.33 -2.07
N GLU A 154 14.89 -16.46 -2.72
CA GLU A 154 15.47 -16.75 -4.04
C GLU A 154 15.00 -15.75 -5.11
N ALA A 155 13.70 -15.41 -5.10
CA ALA A 155 13.17 -14.38 -5.99
C ALA A 155 13.81 -13.01 -5.70
N TYR A 156 13.91 -12.62 -4.42
CA TYR A 156 14.56 -11.38 -4.01
C TYR A 156 16.03 -11.32 -4.43
N ARG A 157 16.79 -12.39 -4.20
CA ARG A 157 18.20 -12.50 -4.62
C ARG A 157 18.37 -12.41 -6.14
N TYR A 158 17.44 -12.98 -6.90
CA TYR A 158 17.46 -12.87 -8.36
C TYR A 158 17.18 -11.44 -8.83
N LEU A 159 16.21 -10.76 -8.21
CA LEU A 159 15.81 -9.39 -8.56
C LEU A 159 16.83 -8.34 -8.09
N ARG A 160 17.50 -8.57 -6.96
CA ARG A 160 18.46 -7.64 -6.33
C ARG A 160 19.77 -8.34 -5.93
N PRO A 161 20.55 -8.87 -6.90
CA PRO A 161 21.70 -9.72 -6.60
C PRO A 161 22.82 -9.03 -5.83
N GLN A 162 22.92 -7.69 -5.91
CA GLN A 162 23.98 -6.92 -5.26
C GLN A 162 23.64 -6.49 -3.83
N THR A 163 22.36 -6.39 -3.49
CA THR A 163 21.87 -5.85 -2.21
C THR A 163 21.10 -6.86 -1.38
N ALA A 164 20.89 -8.08 -1.91
CA ALA A 164 20.16 -9.12 -1.20
C ALA A 164 20.89 -9.52 0.09
N ARG A 165 20.11 -9.53 1.20
CA ARG A 165 20.58 -10.05 2.49
C ARG A 165 20.87 -11.54 2.40
N SER A 166 21.62 -12.09 3.37
CA SER A 166 21.76 -13.52 3.52
C SER A 166 20.40 -14.19 3.78
N GLU A 167 20.27 -15.45 3.39
CA GLU A 167 19.05 -16.23 3.62
C GLU A 167 18.67 -16.30 5.11
N ALA A 168 19.67 -16.43 5.98
CA ALA A 168 19.46 -16.48 7.42
C ALA A 168 18.86 -15.19 7.97
N GLU A 169 19.38 -14.04 7.58
CA GLU A 169 18.85 -12.71 7.97
C GLU A 169 17.44 -12.49 7.43
N PHE A 170 17.20 -12.87 6.17
CA PHE A 170 15.90 -12.78 5.54
C PHE A 170 14.84 -13.63 6.26
N LYS A 171 15.19 -14.84 6.68
CA LYS A 171 14.31 -15.76 7.43
C LYS A 171 14.06 -15.28 8.86
N THR A 172 15.09 -14.77 9.54
CA THR A 172 14.98 -14.34 10.95
C THR A 172 14.02 -13.16 11.13
N SER A 173 13.87 -12.32 10.10
CA SER A 173 12.95 -11.17 10.15
C SER A 173 11.47 -11.57 9.99
N ARG A 174 11.14 -12.85 9.75
CA ARG A 174 9.80 -13.34 9.45
C ARG A 174 9.38 -14.44 10.42
N GLN A 175 8.23 -14.24 11.07
CA GLN A 175 7.66 -15.26 11.95
C GLN A 175 6.98 -16.35 11.11
N ALA A 176 7.16 -17.60 11.53
CA ALA A 176 6.43 -18.72 10.94
C ALA A 176 4.96 -18.65 11.37
N THR A 177 4.06 -18.52 10.40
CA THR A 177 2.61 -18.53 10.62
C THR A 177 2.10 -19.97 10.67
N ARG A 178 1.15 -20.25 11.56
CA ARG A 178 0.48 -21.55 11.62
C ARG A 178 -0.28 -21.82 10.32
N ILE A 179 -0.14 -23.04 9.80
CA ILE A 179 -0.73 -23.43 8.50
C ILE A 179 -2.26 -23.33 8.49
N ASP A 180 -2.91 -23.68 9.60
CA ASP A 180 -4.37 -23.63 9.73
C ASP A 180 -4.90 -22.16 9.80
N ALA A 181 -4.13 -21.25 10.40
CA ALA A 181 -4.43 -19.81 10.37
C ALA A 181 -4.24 -19.24 8.96
N MET A 182 -3.14 -19.58 8.31
CA MET A 182 -2.85 -19.20 6.92
C MET A 182 -3.94 -19.68 5.96
N GLU A 183 -4.36 -20.95 6.06
CA GLU A 183 -5.44 -21.49 5.24
C GLU A 183 -6.72 -20.67 5.39
N ASN A 184 -7.13 -20.38 6.65
CA ASN A 184 -8.33 -19.58 6.90
C ASN A 184 -8.21 -18.16 6.33
N TYR A 185 -7.06 -17.52 6.51
CA TYR A 185 -6.81 -16.19 5.96
C TYR A 185 -6.93 -16.18 4.43
N ILE A 186 -6.24 -17.08 3.74
CA ILE A 186 -6.25 -17.16 2.27
C ILE A 186 -7.65 -17.52 1.74
N ARG A 187 -8.34 -18.48 2.39
CA ARG A 187 -9.75 -18.76 2.05
C ARG A 187 -10.65 -17.55 2.27
N GLY A 188 -10.34 -16.72 3.26
CA GLY A 188 -11.00 -15.43 3.48
C GLY A 188 -10.80 -14.45 2.33
N LEU A 189 -9.58 -14.35 1.79
CA LEU A 189 -9.27 -13.45 0.65
C LEU A 189 -10.06 -13.82 -0.60
N VAL A 190 -10.28 -15.12 -0.84
CA VAL A 190 -10.98 -15.62 -2.05
C VAL A 190 -12.47 -15.88 -1.83
N ALA A 191 -12.97 -15.73 -0.61
CA ALA A 191 -14.38 -16.00 -0.29
C ALA A 191 -15.32 -15.04 -1.04
N PRO A 192 -16.44 -15.55 -1.59
CA PRO A 192 -17.33 -14.75 -2.44
C PRO A 192 -18.15 -13.72 -1.67
N THR A 193 -18.44 -13.95 -0.38
CA THR A 193 -19.28 -13.04 0.41
C THR A 193 -18.49 -12.37 1.54
N GLN A 194 -18.88 -11.16 1.89
CA GLN A 194 -18.25 -10.38 2.96
C GLN A 194 -18.38 -11.06 4.34
N GLU A 195 -19.50 -11.74 4.60
CA GLU A 195 -19.73 -12.45 5.85
C GLU A 195 -18.82 -13.68 5.98
N GLN A 196 -18.59 -14.38 4.86
CA GLN A 196 -17.63 -15.49 4.82
C GLN A 196 -16.21 -14.99 5.04
N ARG A 197 -15.82 -13.90 4.38
CA ARG A 197 -14.51 -13.25 4.60
C ARG A 197 -14.28 -12.92 6.06
N HIS A 198 -15.23 -12.18 6.66
CA HIS A 198 -15.14 -11.80 8.08
C HIS A 198 -14.99 -13.01 9.01
N ARG A 199 -15.82 -14.05 8.81
CA ARG A 199 -15.75 -15.28 9.63
C ARG A 199 -14.40 -15.97 9.53
N LEU A 200 -13.86 -16.09 8.30
CA LEU A 200 -12.59 -16.75 8.05
C LEU A 200 -11.41 -15.95 8.59
N PHE A 201 -11.41 -14.62 8.44
CA PHE A 201 -10.39 -13.75 9.04
C PHE A 201 -10.45 -13.81 10.57
N ALA A 202 -11.64 -13.79 11.17
CA ALA A 202 -11.80 -13.92 12.62
C ALA A 202 -11.30 -15.29 13.13
N GLN A 203 -11.47 -16.35 12.36
CA GLN A 203 -10.95 -17.66 12.69
C GLN A 203 -9.42 -17.70 12.57
N ALA A 204 -8.85 -17.12 11.51
CA ALA A 204 -7.41 -17.02 11.33
C ALA A 204 -6.74 -16.25 12.50
N ALA A 205 -7.29 -15.10 12.88
CA ALA A 205 -6.79 -14.29 13.99
C ALA A 205 -6.87 -15.00 15.35
N ARG A 206 -7.82 -15.92 15.54
CA ARG A 206 -7.92 -16.75 16.76
C ARG A 206 -6.93 -17.90 16.78
N LEU A 207 -6.68 -18.52 15.62
CA LEU A 207 -5.77 -19.66 15.50
C LEU A 207 -4.32 -19.23 15.69
N ASP A 208 -3.94 -18.07 15.19
CA ASP A 208 -2.61 -17.49 15.36
C ASP A 208 -2.69 -16.03 15.79
N PRO A 209 -2.57 -15.75 17.10
CA PRO A 209 -2.58 -14.38 17.61
C PRO A 209 -1.41 -13.50 17.13
N ASN A 210 -0.36 -14.05 16.56
CA ASN A 210 0.77 -13.29 16.03
C ASN A 210 0.61 -12.96 14.51
N TYR A 211 -0.40 -13.54 13.87
CA TYR A 211 -0.67 -13.32 12.45
C TYR A 211 -1.42 -12.01 12.25
N SER A 212 -0.72 -10.97 11.77
CA SER A 212 -1.24 -9.61 11.69
C SER A 212 -2.23 -9.38 10.54
N GLN A 213 -2.04 -10.01 9.39
CA GLN A 213 -2.86 -9.79 8.19
C GLN A 213 -4.38 -9.97 8.42
N PRO A 214 -4.86 -11.03 9.10
CA PRO A 214 -6.29 -11.15 9.41
C PRO A 214 -6.83 -9.98 10.23
N ARG A 215 -6.01 -9.42 11.15
CA ARG A 215 -6.39 -8.27 11.98
C ARG A 215 -6.54 -7.00 11.16
N PHE A 216 -5.63 -6.76 10.20
CA PHE A 216 -5.76 -5.67 9.26
C PHE A 216 -7.05 -5.77 8.45
N GLN A 217 -7.37 -6.95 7.92
CA GLN A 217 -8.60 -7.17 7.16
C GLN A 217 -9.86 -6.96 8.01
N LEU A 218 -9.87 -7.44 9.25
CA LEU A 218 -10.97 -7.22 10.20
C LEU A 218 -11.13 -5.75 10.54
N GLY A 219 -10.02 -5.06 10.80
CA GLY A 219 -10.02 -3.63 11.09
C GLY A 219 -10.59 -2.81 9.92
N ARG A 220 -10.14 -3.08 8.70
CA ARG A 220 -10.64 -2.46 7.46
C ARG A 220 -12.14 -2.76 7.27
N TRP A 221 -12.56 -3.99 7.44
CA TRP A 221 -13.96 -4.40 7.31
C TRP A 221 -14.89 -3.65 8.29
N HIS A 222 -14.45 -3.45 9.55
CA HIS A 222 -15.21 -2.69 10.53
C HIS A 222 -15.18 -1.19 10.26
N TRP A 223 -14.05 -0.65 9.77
CA TRP A 223 -13.94 0.75 9.37
C TRP A 223 -14.89 1.11 8.22
N GLU A 224 -14.96 0.29 7.17
CA GLU A 224 -15.86 0.45 6.04
C GLU A 224 -17.36 0.45 6.45
N ARG A 225 -17.67 -0.09 7.62
CA ARG A 225 -19.02 -0.13 8.22
C ARG A 225 -19.23 0.87 9.34
N GLU A 226 -18.33 1.83 9.47
CA GLU A 226 -18.36 2.89 10.48
C GLU A 226 -18.34 2.36 11.93
N ASN A 227 -17.97 1.12 12.14
CA ASN A 227 -17.76 0.52 13.47
C ASN A 227 -16.38 0.91 14.02
N TYR A 228 -16.14 2.20 14.16
CA TYR A 228 -14.81 2.77 14.41
C TYR A 228 -14.12 2.25 15.66
N GLN A 229 -14.88 1.98 16.73
CA GLN A 229 -14.28 1.41 17.96
C GLN A 229 -13.70 0.02 17.71
N ILE A 230 -14.47 -0.86 17.06
CA ILE A 230 -14.02 -2.23 16.76
C ILE A 230 -12.88 -2.20 15.75
N ALA A 231 -12.96 -1.30 14.75
CA ALA A 231 -11.89 -1.09 13.78
C ALA A 231 -10.58 -0.72 14.49
N ALA A 232 -10.61 0.29 15.38
CA ALA A 232 -9.44 0.71 16.14
C ALA A 232 -8.86 -0.42 17.01
N ASP A 233 -9.72 -1.24 17.63
CA ASP A 233 -9.30 -2.38 18.45
C ASP A 233 -8.57 -3.48 17.66
N TRP A 234 -8.94 -3.72 16.41
CA TRP A 234 -8.22 -4.63 15.52
C TRP A 234 -6.95 -4.00 14.95
N LEU A 235 -7.03 -2.78 14.44
CA LEU A 235 -5.93 -2.11 13.74
C LEU A 235 -4.71 -1.84 14.65
N LYS A 236 -4.93 -1.49 15.92
CA LYS A 236 -3.84 -1.28 16.89
C LYS A 236 -3.01 -2.53 17.18
N GLN A 237 -3.52 -3.71 16.82
CA GLN A 237 -2.85 -5.00 17.04
C GLN A 237 -2.01 -5.44 15.82
N VAL A 238 -2.01 -4.68 14.71
CA VAL A 238 -1.18 -4.97 13.56
C VAL A 238 0.27 -4.65 13.91
N ALA A 239 1.15 -5.63 13.75
CA ALA A 239 2.56 -5.50 14.14
C ALA A 239 3.30 -4.51 13.24
N ALA A 240 4.26 -3.77 13.78
CA ALA A 240 5.07 -2.80 13.03
C ALA A 240 5.93 -3.43 11.92
N SER A 241 6.18 -4.73 12.01
CA SER A 241 6.88 -5.51 10.98
C SER A 241 5.97 -5.98 9.83
N ASP A 242 4.65 -5.79 9.97
CA ASP A 242 3.68 -6.19 8.94
C ASP A 242 3.73 -5.20 7.76
N PRO A 243 3.70 -5.67 6.50
CA PRO A 243 3.64 -4.79 5.33
C PRO A 243 2.46 -3.81 5.36
N HIS A 244 1.33 -4.21 5.94
CA HIS A 244 0.13 -3.37 6.05
C HIS A 244 0.14 -2.44 7.28
N TYR A 245 1.22 -2.42 8.06
CA TYR A 245 1.27 -1.61 9.30
C TYR A 245 0.92 -0.15 9.07
N ARG A 246 1.47 0.47 8.02
CA ARG A 246 1.23 1.89 7.72
C ARG A 246 -0.21 2.17 7.31
N ALA A 247 -0.78 1.30 6.47
CA ALA A 247 -2.20 1.36 6.13
C ALA A 247 -3.10 1.12 7.36
N ALA A 248 -2.73 0.17 8.22
CA ALA A 248 -3.43 -0.06 9.49
C ALA A 248 -3.36 1.16 10.42
N ALA A 249 -2.18 1.79 10.55
CA ALA A 249 -2.00 2.99 11.36
C ALA A 249 -2.79 4.18 10.80
N PHE A 250 -2.89 4.31 9.47
CA PHE A 250 -3.70 5.34 8.82
C PHE A 250 -5.20 5.16 9.15
N LEU A 251 -5.74 3.95 8.94
CA LEU A 251 -7.13 3.64 9.29
C LEU A 251 -7.40 3.74 10.81
N LEU A 252 -6.41 3.40 11.65
CA LEU A 252 -6.48 3.62 13.09
C LEU A 252 -6.61 5.10 13.43
N GLY A 253 -5.80 5.95 12.79
CA GLY A 253 -5.88 7.41 12.94
C GLY A 253 -7.25 7.94 12.55
N LEU A 254 -7.79 7.51 11.40
CA LEU A 254 -9.14 7.86 10.95
C LEU A 254 -10.21 7.40 11.94
N SER A 255 -10.13 6.14 12.40
CA SER A 255 -11.08 5.57 13.38
C SER A 255 -11.08 6.35 14.70
N ARG A 256 -9.90 6.65 15.24
CA ARG A 256 -9.74 7.47 16.45
C ARG A 256 -10.28 8.88 16.28
N TYR A 257 -10.05 9.51 15.12
CA TYR A 257 -10.59 10.82 14.82
C TYR A 257 -12.13 10.81 14.85
N GLN A 258 -12.78 9.82 14.24
CA GLN A 258 -14.24 9.68 14.25
C GLN A 258 -14.80 9.45 15.66
N LEU A 259 -14.04 8.78 16.51
CA LEU A 259 -14.39 8.56 17.93
C LEU A 259 -14.17 9.81 18.81
N GLY A 260 -13.55 10.88 18.27
CA GLY A 260 -13.17 12.07 19.03
C GLY A 260 -11.87 11.93 19.81
N ASP A 261 -11.16 10.81 19.69
CA ASP A 261 -9.80 10.62 20.23
C ASP A 261 -8.78 11.30 19.30
N TYR A 262 -8.81 12.63 19.29
CA TYR A 262 -7.92 13.42 18.44
C TYR A 262 -6.45 13.31 18.86
N ALA A 263 -6.17 12.98 20.13
CA ALA A 263 -4.81 12.77 20.59
C ALA A 263 -4.22 11.48 20.02
N GLY A 264 -4.98 10.39 20.10
CA GLY A 264 -4.57 9.13 19.50
C GLY A 264 -4.54 9.16 17.97
N ALA A 265 -5.42 9.96 17.33
CA ALA A 265 -5.36 10.18 15.88
C ALA A 265 -4.08 10.92 15.47
N GLU A 266 -3.72 12.01 16.19
CA GLU A 266 -2.47 12.74 15.96
C GLU A 266 -1.24 11.85 16.11
N GLU A 267 -1.19 11.01 17.15
CA GLU A 267 -0.10 10.04 17.36
C GLU A 267 0.05 9.09 16.17
N ALA A 268 -1.07 8.52 15.69
CA ALA A 268 -1.07 7.59 14.57
C ALA A 268 -0.56 8.26 13.27
N PHE A 269 -1.12 9.42 12.90
CA PHE A 269 -0.70 10.13 11.69
C PHE A 269 0.73 10.66 11.78
N ALA A 270 1.17 11.17 12.94
CA ALA A 270 2.54 11.61 13.14
C ALA A 270 3.56 10.47 13.03
N GLY A 271 3.20 9.26 13.46
CA GLY A 271 4.01 8.06 13.28
C GLY A 271 4.23 7.73 11.81
N ILE A 272 3.18 7.85 10.98
CA ILE A 272 3.26 7.61 9.53
C ILE A 272 4.04 8.74 8.84
N ALA A 273 3.77 10.00 9.15
CA ALA A 273 4.41 11.17 8.52
C ALA A 273 5.94 11.15 8.59
N LYS A 274 6.51 10.52 9.63
CA LYS A 274 7.97 10.32 9.77
C LYS A 274 8.55 9.33 8.77
N GLN A 275 7.74 8.40 8.28
CA GLN A 275 8.16 7.32 7.38
C GLN A 275 7.75 7.62 5.94
N ILE A 276 6.54 8.10 5.76
CA ILE A 276 5.91 8.39 4.47
C ILE A 276 5.27 9.79 4.52
N PRO A 277 6.01 10.82 4.10
CA PRO A 277 5.55 12.21 4.13
C PRO A 277 4.66 12.55 2.93
N VAL A 278 3.48 11.91 2.80
CA VAL A 278 2.50 12.17 1.75
C VAL A 278 1.42 13.17 2.19
N ASN A 279 0.79 13.81 1.24
CA ASN A 279 -0.12 14.93 1.45
C ASN A 279 -1.31 14.58 2.33
N GLU A 280 -1.94 13.43 2.09
CA GLU A 280 -3.08 12.95 2.86
C GLU A 280 -2.74 12.70 4.33
N VAL A 281 -1.50 12.27 4.62
CA VAL A 281 -1.04 12.06 6.00
C VAL A 281 -0.83 13.41 6.70
N PHE A 282 -0.18 14.39 6.04
CA PHE A 282 -0.04 15.74 6.60
C PHE A 282 -1.40 16.41 6.79
N ASN A 283 -2.32 16.26 5.83
CA ASN A 283 -3.68 16.79 5.96
C ASN A 283 -4.38 16.22 7.20
N ASN A 284 -4.36 14.91 7.39
CA ASN A 284 -5.06 14.26 8.50
C ASN A 284 -4.38 14.53 9.86
N LEU A 285 -3.04 14.63 9.87
CA LEU A 285 -2.29 15.10 11.04
C LEU A 285 -2.72 16.52 11.44
N GLY A 286 -2.74 17.44 10.47
CA GLY A 286 -3.23 18.80 10.66
C GLY A 286 -4.68 18.84 11.16
N ALA A 287 -5.54 17.95 10.63
CA ALA A 287 -6.94 17.86 11.06
C ALA A 287 -7.07 17.44 12.54
N ALA A 288 -6.31 16.41 12.96
CA ALA A 288 -6.29 15.98 14.36
C ALA A 288 -5.75 17.08 15.29
N GLN A 289 -4.70 17.80 14.86
CA GLN A 289 -4.12 18.93 15.58
C GLN A 289 -5.08 20.13 15.69
N ALA A 290 -5.79 20.46 14.60
CA ALA A 290 -6.77 21.54 14.60
C ALA A 290 -7.93 21.28 15.57
N ARG A 291 -8.35 20.01 15.75
CA ARG A 291 -9.35 19.63 16.76
C ARG A 291 -8.84 19.77 18.21
N ARG A 292 -7.53 19.84 18.39
CA ARG A 292 -6.86 20.04 19.68
C ARG A 292 -6.36 21.46 19.89
N ASP A 293 -6.73 22.39 19.02
CA ASP A 293 -6.24 23.80 19.01
C ASP A 293 -4.70 23.90 18.98
N ARG A 294 -4.03 22.96 18.30
CA ARG A 294 -2.59 22.97 18.12
C ARG A 294 -2.20 23.92 16.99
N PRO A 295 -1.22 24.83 17.20
CA PRO A 295 -0.81 25.79 16.18
C PRO A 295 -0.12 25.12 14.98
N GLU A 296 0.46 23.95 15.15
CA GLU A 296 1.17 23.17 14.13
C GLU A 296 0.21 22.69 13.00
N ALA A 297 -1.11 22.72 13.24
CA ALA A 297 -2.11 22.30 12.26
C ALA A 297 -1.98 23.05 10.93
N LEU A 298 -1.80 24.37 10.97
CA LEU A 298 -1.67 25.20 9.76
C LEU A 298 -0.44 24.80 8.92
N GLU A 299 0.68 24.52 9.56
CA GLU A 299 1.91 24.09 8.87
C GLU A 299 1.70 22.75 8.15
N ASN A 300 1.05 21.78 8.80
CA ASN A 300 0.78 20.49 8.18
C ASN A 300 -0.23 20.61 7.03
N PHE A 301 -1.23 21.46 7.14
CA PHE A 301 -2.15 21.74 6.02
C PHE A 301 -1.44 22.42 4.83
N ARG A 302 -0.50 23.34 5.09
CA ARG A 302 0.31 23.96 4.04
C ARG A 302 1.18 22.94 3.33
N ARG A 303 1.84 22.03 4.06
CA ARG A 303 2.62 20.94 3.47
C ARG A 303 1.77 20.06 2.56
N ALA A 304 0.55 19.73 2.97
CA ALA A 304 -0.36 18.97 2.13
C ALA A 304 -0.73 19.73 0.86
N LEU A 305 -0.99 21.05 0.97
CA LEU A 305 -1.32 21.92 -0.16
C LEU A 305 -0.13 22.11 -1.12
N GLU A 306 1.08 22.28 -0.60
CA GLU A 306 2.31 22.38 -1.41
C GLU A 306 2.55 21.15 -2.29
N GLY A 307 2.15 19.96 -1.82
CA GLY A 307 2.26 18.73 -2.58
C GLY A 307 1.18 18.55 -3.64
N ASP A 308 0.00 19.14 -3.46
CA ASP A 308 -1.09 19.17 -4.46
C ASP A 308 -1.96 20.41 -4.30
N GLU A 309 -1.62 21.46 -5.04
CA GLU A 309 -2.38 22.71 -5.07
C GLU A 309 -3.74 22.58 -5.77
N SER A 310 -4.01 21.48 -6.44
CA SER A 310 -5.28 21.26 -7.15
C SER A 310 -6.41 20.76 -6.24
N ASP A 311 -6.08 20.17 -5.09
CA ASP A 311 -7.03 19.50 -4.20
C ASP A 311 -7.82 20.51 -3.34
N PRO A 312 -9.16 20.61 -3.49
CA PRO A 312 -9.98 21.56 -2.73
C PRO A 312 -10.01 21.27 -1.22
N VAL A 313 -9.73 20.03 -0.80
CA VAL A 313 -9.71 19.65 0.62
C VAL A 313 -8.57 20.39 1.34
N TYR A 314 -7.39 20.46 0.72
CA TYR A 314 -6.24 21.13 1.32
C TYR A 314 -6.44 22.63 1.42
N HIS A 315 -6.99 23.28 0.40
CA HIS A 315 -7.38 24.68 0.48
C HIS A 315 -8.40 24.94 1.58
N PHE A 316 -9.42 24.08 1.71
CA PHE A 316 -10.42 24.20 2.75
C PHE A 316 -9.78 24.17 4.14
N ASN A 317 -8.88 23.24 4.39
CA ASN A 317 -8.26 23.05 5.69
C ASN A 317 -7.27 24.17 6.05
N VAL A 318 -6.52 24.69 5.08
CA VAL A 318 -5.72 25.92 5.27
C VAL A 318 -6.63 27.09 5.64
N GLY A 319 -7.72 27.31 4.89
CA GLY A 319 -8.70 28.36 5.20
C GLY A 319 -9.33 28.18 6.57
N TYR A 320 -9.66 26.94 6.97
CA TYR A 320 -10.20 26.63 8.29
C TYR A 320 -9.22 27.00 9.42
N ALA A 321 -7.95 26.62 9.29
CA ALA A 321 -6.94 26.94 10.30
C ALA A 321 -6.69 28.46 10.41
N LEU A 322 -6.61 29.18 9.29
CA LEU A 322 -6.46 30.62 9.25
C LEU A 322 -7.67 31.34 9.87
N TRP A 323 -8.91 30.89 9.56
CA TRP A 323 -10.11 31.40 10.17
C TRP A 323 -10.11 31.23 11.70
N ARG A 324 -9.67 30.08 12.19
CA ARG A 324 -9.50 29.81 13.63
C ARG A 324 -8.53 30.80 14.28
N GLN A 325 -7.46 31.17 13.58
CA GLN A 325 -6.48 32.17 14.04
C GLN A 325 -6.96 33.62 13.92
N GLY A 326 -8.09 33.85 13.23
CA GLY A 326 -8.64 35.17 13.01
C GLY A 326 -8.10 35.92 11.78
N GLU A 327 -7.34 35.20 10.95
CA GLU A 327 -6.78 35.71 9.68
C GLU A 327 -7.83 35.63 8.56
N PHE A 328 -8.92 36.42 8.73
CA PHE A 328 -10.14 36.30 7.94
C PHE A 328 -9.94 36.56 6.44
N ASP A 329 -9.10 37.54 6.08
CA ASP A 329 -8.92 37.92 4.68
C ASP A 329 -8.19 36.80 3.91
N VAL A 330 -7.11 36.25 4.48
CA VAL A 330 -6.34 35.13 3.87
C VAL A 330 -7.17 33.84 3.88
N ALA A 331 -7.95 33.61 4.94
CA ALA A 331 -8.88 32.47 4.99
C ALA A 331 -9.95 32.56 3.89
N ALA A 332 -10.48 33.77 3.62
CA ALA A 332 -11.44 33.98 2.55
C ALA A 332 -10.88 33.62 1.17
N ASP A 333 -9.61 33.94 0.91
CA ASP A 333 -8.95 33.57 -0.35
C ASP A 333 -8.81 32.06 -0.49
N SER A 334 -8.50 31.36 0.60
CA SER A 334 -8.45 29.89 0.60
C SER A 334 -9.83 29.28 0.30
N PHE A 335 -10.92 29.80 0.87
CA PHE A 335 -12.26 29.30 0.57
C PHE A 335 -12.74 29.69 -0.85
N ARG A 336 -12.30 30.82 -1.42
CA ARG A 336 -12.53 31.13 -2.84
C ARG A 336 -11.84 30.10 -3.73
N ALA A 337 -10.59 29.73 -3.42
CA ALA A 337 -9.88 28.72 -4.15
C ALA A 337 -10.59 27.33 -4.12
N VAL A 338 -11.30 27.00 -3.04
CA VAL A 338 -12.20 25.83 -3.00
C VAL A 338 -13.34 25.98 -3.99
N LEU A 339 -14.04 27.15 -3.96
CA LEU A 339 -15.21 27.41 -4.79
C LEU A 339 -14.86 27.52 -6.28
N ASP A 340 -13.66 27.97 -6.63
CA ASP A 340 -13.17 28.00 -8.00
C ASP A 340 -13.02 26.57 -8.58
N ARG A 341 -12.74 25.57 -7.73
CA ARG A 341 -12.60 24.15 -8.09
C ARG A 341 -13.91 23.37 -7.94
N ASN A 342 -14.72 23.75 -6.96
CA ASN A 342 -16.03 23.15 -6.66
C ASN A 342 -17.00 24.26 -6.24
N SER A 343 -17.63 24.89 -7.22
CA SER A 343 -18.55 26.02 -7.00
C SER A 343 -19.80 25.67 -6.17
N GLY A 344 -20.13 24.38 -6.08
CA GLY A 344 -21.28 23.88 -5.31
C GLY A 344 -20.96 23.51 -3.86
N ASP A 345 -19.78 23.82 -3.33
CA ASP A 345 -19.38 23.44 -1.97
C ASP A 345 -20.10 24.29 -0.90
N PRO A 346 -21.07 23.71 -0.14
CA PRO A 346 -21.87 24.47 0.79
C PRO A 346 -21.08 24.91 2.03
N GLU A 347 -20.13 24.09 2.47
CA GLU A 347 -19.31 24.41 3.64
C GLU A 347 -18.29 25.50 3.32
N ALA A 348 -17.65 25.46 2.14
CA ALA A 348 -16.77 26.54 1.71
C ALA A 348 -17.51 27.87 1.55
N THR A 349 -18.74 27.85 1.00
CA THR A 349 -19.62 29.02 0.89
C THR A 349 -19.94 29.58 2.27
N LEU A 350 -20.31 28.73 3.22
CA LEU A 350 -20.59 29.13 4.60
C LEU A 350 -19.36 29.74 5.26
N MET A 351 -18.19 29.13 5.12
CA MET A 351 -16.96 29.58 5.74
C MET A 351 -16.47 30.89 5.12
N LEU A 352 -16.58 31.06 3.79
CA LEU A 352 -16.32 32.33 3.12
C LEU A 352 -17.21 33.43 3.68
N GLY A 353 -18.52 33.19 3.84
CA GLY A 353 -19.46 34.11 4.44
C GLY A 353 -19.09 34.52 5.89
N ARG A 354 -18.58 33.55 6.68
CA ARG A 354 -18.07 33.83 8.04
C ARG A 354 -16.81 34.71 8.02
N CYS A 355 -15.90 34.47 7.10
CA CYS A 355 -14.69 35.28 6.93
C CYS A 355 -15.04 36.72 6.54
N LEU A 356 -15.92 36.92 5.57
CA LEU A 356 -16.36 38.25 5.11
C LEU A 356 -17.07 39.06 6.23
N LYS A 357 -17.79 38.35 7.13
CA LYS A 357 -18.42 38.97 8.31
C LYS A 357 -17.48 39.07 9.52
N ARG A 358 -16.23 38.61 9.39
CA ARG A 358 -15.23 38.51 10.46
C ARG A 358 -15.77 37.81 11.72
N THR A 359 -16.60 36.77 11.50
CA THR A 359 -17.22 35.99 12.57
C THR A 359 -16.19 34.97 13.11
N ARG A 360 -15.84 35.12 14.40
CA ARG A 360 -14.89 34.20 15.05
C ARG A 360 -15.51 32.81 15.31
N ALA A 361 -14.66 31.81 15.40
CA ALA A 361 -15.04 30.49 15.86
C ALA A 361 -15.65 30.60 17.27
N ARG A 362 -16.79 29.93 17.48
CA ARG A 362 -17.33 29.70 18.81
C ARG A 362 -16.55 28.55 19.45
N SER A 363 -16.61 28.44 20.78
CA SER A 363 -15.88 27.37 21.52
C SER A 363 -16.01 25.97 20.89
N LEU A 364 -14.99 25.14 21.07
CA LEU A 364 -14.77 23.77 20.50
C LEU A 364 -15.94 22.78 20.60
N ASP A 365 -16.97 23.04 21.39
CA ASP A 365 -18.09 22.12 21.62
C ASP A 365 -19.09 22.02 20.46
N ALA A 366 -18.86 22.68 19.36
CA ALA A 366 -19.79 22.64 18.24
C ALA A 366 -19.50 21.43 17.30
N ARG A 367 -20.04 20.26 17.61
CA ARG A 367 -20.31 19.20 16.63
C ARG A 367 -21.14 19.68 15.43
N SER A 368 -21.66 20.88 15.49
CA SER A 368 -22.47 21.56 14.47
C SER A 368 -21.70 22.50 13.55
N GLU A 369 -20.42 22.77 13.78
CA GLU A 369 -19.62 23.64 12.92
C GLU A 369 -18.77 22.81 11.95
N ALA A 370 -18.64 23.29 10.70
CA ALA A 370 -17.73 22.71 9.71
C ALA A 370 -16.34 22.52 10.36
N GLY A 371 -15.83 21.31 10.27
CA GLY A 371 -14.52 20.94 10.79
C GLY A 371 -13.50 20.73 9.68
N PRO A 372 -12.25 20.46 10.02
CA PRO A 372 -11.27 20.11 9.02
C PRO A 372 -11.65 18.79 8.34
N ARG A 373 -11.40 18.73 7.03
CA ARG A 373 -11.72 17.60 6.16
C ARG A 373 -10.62 16.57 6.17
N LEU A 374 -10.99 15.30 6.28
CA LEU A 374 -10.05 14.19 6.21
C LEU A 374 -9.93 13.64 4.80
N LYS A 375 -8.74 13.15 4.46
CA LYS A 375 -8.52 12.22 3.35
C LYS A 375 -8.74 10.81 3.85
N GLN A 376 -9.48 10.01 3.10
CA GLN A 376 -9.80 8.62 3.46
C GLN A 376 -8.91 7.61 2.74
N GLU A 377 -8.29 8.03 1.63
CA GLU A 377 -7.38 7.22 0.84
C GLU A 377 -5.93 7.44 1.31
N PHE A 378 -5.14 6.38 1.27
CA PHE A 378 -3.73 6.38 1.59
C PHE A 378 -2.97 5.66 0.48
N ASN A 379 -2.24 6.42 -0.34
CA ASN A 379 -1.53 5.88 -1.49
C ASN A 379 -0.03 5.70 -1.19
N GLU A 380 0.28 4.67 -0.41
CA GLU A 380 1.67 4.29 -0.11
C GLU A 380 2.45 3.87 -1.35
N THR A 381 1.79 3.16 -2.28
CA THR A 381 2.43 2.63 -3.49
C THR A 381 3.00 3.75 -4.36
N ALA A 382 2.23 4.81 -4.59
CA ALA A 382 2.70 5.96 -5.36
C ALA A 382 3.92 6.64 -4.72
N TYR A 383 3.96 6.72 -3.38
CA TYR A 383 5.14 7.25 -2.68
C TYR A 383 6.36 6.37 -2.86
N LEU A 384 6.22 5.06 -2.73
CA LEU A 384 7.33 4.11 -2.89
C LEU A 384 7.88 4.14 -4.32
N GLN A 385 7.02 4.21 -5.34
CA GLN A 385 7.41 4.38 -6.74
C GLN A 385 8.23 5.66 -6.93
N LEU A 386 7.72 6.79 -6.44
CA LEU A 386 8.41 8.07 -6.56
C LEU A 386 9.77 8.04 -5.85
N LYS A 387 9.84 7.44 -4.67
CA LYS A 387 11.08 7.30 -3.89
C LYS A 387 12.13 6.50 -4.66
N GLU A 388 11.78 5.33 -5.20
CA GLU A 388 12.69 4.51 -6.01
C GLU A 388 13.19 5.27 -7.26
N MET A 389 12.29 5.98 -7.96
CA MET A 389 12.67 6.81 -9.10
C MET A 389 13.68 7.91 -8.74
N LEU A 390 13.53 8.51 -7.56
CA LEU A 390 14.44 9.56 -7.09
C LEU A 390 15.79 8.98 -6.61
N GLU A 391 15.81 7.82 -6.00
CA GLU A 391 17.02 7.11 -5.57
C GLU A 391 17.82 6.59 -6.76
N ALA A 392 17.17 6.04 -7.78
CA ALA A 392 17.80 5.61 -9.03
C ALA A 392 18.46 6.76 -9.81
N LYS A 393 17.96 8.00 -9.71
CA LYS A 393 18.58 9.18 -10.32
C LYS A 393 19.84 9.68 -9.60
N LYS A 394 20.11 9.19 -8.38
CA LYS A 394 21.28 9.60 -7.58
C LYS A 394 22.48 8.66 -7.75
N GLN A 395 22.28 7.50 -8.35
CA GLN A 395 23.32 6.52 -8.72
C GLN A 395 23.73 6.71 -10.19
#